data_f3641873ca66d5ca85f8ab1025752360
#
_entry.id   f3641873ca66d5ca85f8ab1025752360
#
_cell.length_a   1.000
_cell.length_b   1.000
_cell.length_c   1.000
_cell.angle_alpha   90.00
_cell.angle_beta   90.00
_cell.angle_gamma   90.00
#
_symmetry.space_group_name_H-M   'P 1'
#
loop_
_entity.id
_entity.type
_entity.pdbx_description
1 polymer ?
#
loop_
_entity_poly.entity_id
_entity_poly.type
_entity_poly.pdbx_seq_one_letter_code
_entity_poly.pdbx_strand_id
1 'polypeptide(L)'
;MKKLTLTIALLMSPMLAQAFPWSDDMANQISAKPQESVDTNNPGMKPFPKRSVPVPGTAPRVKDMDAAEKLPNPIAPDAKSLALGGKLFKIYCATCHGDSGKGDGLVGAKLLLKPYDLTAEQTTGRTDGFIWGYMAFGGAIMP
;
A
#
# COMPACT_ATOMS: atom_id res chain seq x y z
N MET A 1 -38.93 -34.82 -38.49
CA MET A 1 -39.24 -33.94 -37.35
C MET A 1 -38.14 -33.93 -36.31
N LYS A 2 -37.65 -35.07 -35.78
CA LYS A 2 -36.60 -35.13 -34.76
C LYS A 2 -35.26 -34.44 -35.16
N LYS A 3 -34.84 -34.53 -36.43
CA LYS A 3 -33.63 -33.89 -36.95
C LYS A 3 -33.74 -32.35 -36.99
N LEU A 4 -34.92 -31.85 -37.35
CA LEU A 4 -35.17 -30.39 -37.41
C LEU A 4 -35.20 -29.75 -36.02
N THR A 5 -35.78 -30.42 -35.03
CA THR A 5 -35.81 -29.93 -33.65
C THR A 5 -34.42 -29.92 -33.06
N LEU A 6 -33.54 -30.91 -33.35
CA LEU A 6 -32.16 -30.92 -32.89
C LEU A 6 -31.34 -29.77 -33.49
N THR A 7 -31.55 -29.47 -34.78
CA THR A 7 -30.84 -28.39 -35.46
C THR A 7 -31.23 -27.03 -34.93
N ILE A 8 -32.53 -26.81 -34.64
CA ILE A 8 -33.01 -25.55 -34.03
C ILE A 8 -32.45 -25.38 -32.60
N ALA A 9 -32.42 -26.46 -31.83
CA ALA A 9 -31.83 -26.42 -30.48
C ALA A 9 -30.34 -26.08 -30.50
N LEU A 10 -29.59 -26.59 -31.48
CA LEU A 10 -28.15 -26.33 -31.63
C LEU A 10 -27.88 -24.87 -32.10
N LEU A 11 -28.75 -24.31 -32.91
CA LEU A 11 -28.63 -22.92 -33.39
C LEU A 11 -29.06 -21.89 -32.32
N MET A 12 -29.90 -22.28 -31.38
CA MET A 12 -30.31 -21.40 -30.26
C MET A 12 -29.35 -21.44 -29.05
N SER A 13 -28.49 -22.46 -28.98
CA SER A 13 -27.57 -22.58 -27.84
C SER A 13 -26.56 -21.41 -27.67
N PRO A 14 -26.00 -20.80 -28.72
CA PRO A 14 -25.14 -19.64 -28.54
C PRO A 14 -25.87 -18.36 -28.09
N MET A 15 -27.18 -18.27 -28.31
CA MET A 15 -27.98 -17.11 -27.83
C MET A 15 -28.19 -17.14 -26.31
N LEU A 16 -28.17 -18.29 -25.69
CA LEU A 16 -28.32 -18.44 -24.23
C LEU A 16 -27.04 -18.19 -23.45
N ALA A 17 -25.89 -18.15 -24.14
CA ALA A 17 -24.57 -17.90 -23.52
C ALA A 17 -24.17 -16.42 -23.55
N GLN A 18 -25.01 -15.53 -24.00
CA GLN A 18 -24.76 -14.09 -23.93
C GLN A 18 -24.98 -13.63 -22.49
N ALA A 19 -23.94 -13.11 -21.85
CA ALA A 19 -24.08 -12.35 -20.63
C ALA A 19 -25.11 -11.23 -20.88
N PHE A 20 -26.03 -11.09 -19.97
CA PHE A 20 -27.06 -10.05 -20.11
C PHE A 20 -26.39 -8.69 -20.28
N PRO A 21 -26.89 -7.81 -21.19
CA PRO A 21 -26.29 -6.49 -21.43
C PRO A 21 -26.19 -5.61 -20.19
N TRP A 22 -26.90 -5.97 -19.12
CA TRP A 22 -26.91 -5.28 -17.83
C TRP A 22 -26.08 -5.97 -16.73
N SER A 23 -25.42 -7.09 -17.03
CA SER A 23 -24.51 -7.73 -16.07
C SER A 23 -23.09 -7.24 -16.28
N ASP A 24 -22.83 -6.01 -15.88
CA ASP A 24 -21.50 -5.39 -15.92
C ASP A 24 -20.69 -5.65 -14.64
N ASP A 25 -21.09 -6.64 -13.84
CA ASP A 25 -20.60 -6.88 -12.48
C ASP A 25 -19.07 -6.94 -12.34
N MET A 26 -18.38 -7.37 -13.39
CA MET A 26 -16.92 -7.49 -13.39
C MET A 26 -16.24 -6.64 -14.48
N ALA A 27 -17.01 -6.04 -15.38
CA ALA A 27 -16.46 -5.29 -16.51
C ALA A 27 -16.05 -3.87 -16.12
N ASN A 28 -16.85 -3.23 -15.27
CA ASN A 28 -16.65 -1.85 -14.83
C ASN A 28 -16.56 -1.80 -13.31
N GLN A 29 -15.38 -1.48 -12.81
CA GLN A 29 -15.19 -1.23 -11.39
C GLN A 29 -15.81 0.13 -11.02
N ILE A 30 -16.35 0.23 -9.79
CA ILE A 30 -16.85 1.49 -9.23
C ILE A 30 -15.72 2.51 -9.06
N SER A 31 -14.48 2.05 -8.93
CA SER A 31 -13.30 2.92 -8.87
C SER A 31 -12.98 3.50 -10.24
N ALA A 32 -12.74 4.80 -10.30
CA ALA A 32 -12.27 5.46 -11.52
C ALA A 32 -10.91 4.89 -11.94
N LYS A 33 -10.81 4.44 -13.18
CA LYS A 33 -9.56 3.99 -13.78
C LYS A 33 -8.68 5.20 -14.16
N PRO A 34 -7.37 5.02 -14.31
CA PRO A 34 -6.52 6.06 -14.88
C PRO A 34 -7.10 6.54 -16.22
N GLN A 35 -7.13 7.86 -16.43
CA GLN A 35 -7.65 8.52 -17.62
C GLN A 35 -9.18 8.39 -17.82
N GLU A 36 -9.93 7.85 -16.87
CA GLU A 36 -11.38 7.77 -16.92
C GLU A 36 -12.00 9.01 -16.27
N SER A 37 -12.89 9.68 -17.00
CA SER A 37 -13.69 10.77 -16.46
C SER A 37 -14.93 10.21 -15.76
N VAL A 38 -15.16 10.63 -14.52
CA VAL A 38 -16.32 10.20 -13.74
C VAL A 38 -17.49 11.19 -13.86
N ASP A 39 -17.24 12.37 -14.42
CA ASP A 39 -18.22 13.43 -14.57
C ASP A 39 -18.19 13.97 -16.00
N THR A 40 -19.31 13.89 -16.70
CA THR A 40 -19.46 14.43 -18.05
C THR A 40 -19.31 15.94 -18.12
N ASN A 41 -19.54 16.65 -17.00
CA ASN A 41 -19.40 18.10 -16.90
C ASN A 41 -17.98 18.53 -16.55
N ASN A 42 -17.16 17.61 -16.08
CA ASN A 42 -15.74 17.87 -15.74
C ASN A 42 -14.86 16.73 -16.24
N PRO A 43 -14.50 16.74 -17.54
CA PRO A 43 -13.77 15.64 -18.18
C PRO A 43 -12.30 15.53 -17.78
N GLY A 44 -11.88 16.21 -16.72
CA GLY A 44 -10.53 16.09 -16.17
C GLY A 44 -10.41 14.98 -15.13
N MET A 45 -9.16 14.66 -14.77
CA MET A 45 -8.87 13.79 -13.63
C MET A 45 -9.49 14.39 -12.36
N LYS A 46 -10.07 13.53 -11.52
CA LYS A 46 -10.50 13.95 -10.19
C LYS A 46 -9.31 14.54 -9.42
N PRO A 47 -9.52 15.60 -8.65
CA PRO A 47 -8.49 16.06 -7.74
C PRO A 47 -8.14 14.95 -6.75
N PHE A 48 -6.88 14.87 -6.38
CA PHE A 48 -6.46 13.89 -5.40
C PHE A 48 -7.29 14.01 -4.12
N PRO A 49 -7.72 12.90 -3.51
CA PRO A 49 -8.42 12.93 -2.23
C PRO A 49 -7.58 13.70 -1.19
N LYS A 50 -8.26 14.38 -0.27
CA LYS A 50 -7.56 15.00 0.86
C LYS A 50 -6.76 13.92 1.59
N ARG A 51 -5.47 14.15 1.83
CA ARG A 51 -4.50 13.22 2.44
C ARG A 51 -4.00 12.11 1.51
N SER A 52 -4.23 12.15 0.21
CA SER A 52 -3.52 11.28 -0.70
C SER A 52 -2.04 11.67 -0.75
N VAL A 53 -1.19 10.67 -0.81
CA VAL A 53 0.25 10.88 -1.07
C VAL A 53 0.45 10.81 -2.57
N PRO A 54 0.76 11.95 -3.24
CA PRO A 54 1.00 11.92 -4.67
C PRO A 54 2.29 11.15 -5.00
N VAL A 55 2.31 10.50 -6.16
CA VAL A 55 3.54 9.92 -6.71
C VAL A 55 3.96 10.76 -7.93
N PRO A 56 5.09 11.44 -7.89
CA PRO A 56 6.05 11.61 -6.79
C PRO A 56 5.49 12.48 -5.68
N GLY A 57 5.58 11.98 -4.44
CA GLY A 57 5.04 12.67 -3.27
C GLY A 57 5.84 13.91 -2.86
N THR A 58 5.39 14.54 -1.78
CA THR A 58 6.11 15.59 -1.07
C THR A 58 7.27 15.04 -0.22
N ALA A 59 7.53 13.73 -0.30
CA ALA A 59 8.68 13.13 0.34
C ALA A 59 9.97 13.79 -0.16
N PRO A 60 10.96 13.99 0.70
CA PRO A 60 12.25 14.54 0.30
C PRO A 60 12.81 13.71 -0.86
N ARG A 61 13.26 14.38 -1.92
CA ARG A 61 13.87 13.73 -3.08
C ARG A 61 15.28 13.30 -2.73
N VAL A 62 15.39 12.22 -2.00
CA VAL A 62 16.66 11.55 -1.72
C VAL A 62 16.82 10.35 -2.62
N LYS A 63 18.04 10.11 -3.08
CA LYS A 63 18.34 9.07 -4.07
C LYS A 63 18.72 7.75 -3.45
N ASP A 64 19.25 7.78 -2.22
CA ASP A 64 19.86 6.64 -1.55
C ASP A 64 19.89 6.82 -0.03
N MET A 65 20.36 5.80 0.66
CA MET A 65 20.48 5.77 2.12
C MET A 65 21.45 6.82 2.66
N ASP A 66 22.57 7.08 1.97
CA ASP A 66 23.58 8.05 2.41
C ASP A 66 23.03 9.48 2.40
N ALA A 67 22.18 9.78 1.43
CA ALA A 67 21.49 11.04 1.36
C ALA A 67 20.36 11.12 2.41
N ALA A 68 19.68 10.01 2.68
CA ALA A 68 18.64 9.92 3.70
C ALA A 68 19.20 10.14 5.11
N GLU A 69 20.34 9.54 5.44
CA GLU A 69 20.97 9.67 6.77
C GLU A 69 21.27 11.12 7.16
N LYS A 70 21.51 11.97 6.18
CA LYS A 70 21.82 13.40 6.35
C LYS A 70 20.58 14.28 6.50
N LEU A 71 19.38 13.72 6.35
CA LEU A 71 18.16 14.50 6.49
C LEU A 71 17.88 14.86 7.94
N PRO A 72 17.63 16.12 8.23
CA PRO A 72 17.15 16.52 9.55
C PRO A 72 15.69 16.05 9.72
N ASN A 73 15.31 15.73 10.95
CA ASN A 73 13.90 15.50 11.27
C ASN A 73 13.13 16.83 11.20
N PRO A 74 12.12 16.97 10.32
CA PRO A 74 11.34 18.21 10.23
C PRO A 74 10.32 18.37 11.35
N ILE A 75 10.12 17.34 12.18
CA ILE A 75 9.10 17.30 13.24
C ILE A 75 9.80 17.34 14.58
N ALA A 76 9.44 18.34 15.40
CA ALA A 76 9.93 18.42 16.77
C ALA A 76 9.38 17.26 17.62
N PRO A 77 10.20 16.72 18.56
CA PRO A 77 9.79 15.63 19.44
C PRO A 77 8.91 16.18 20.59
N ASP A 78 7.67 16.52 20.28
CA ASP A 78 6.67 16.94 21.25
C ASP A 78 5.77 15.78 21.70
N ALA A 79 4.98 15.98 22.74
CA ALA A 79 4.09 14.96 23.28
C ALA A 79 3.06 14.46 22.23
N LYS A 80 2.65 15.32 21.31
CA LYS A 80 1.68 14.97 20.26
C LYS A 80 2.32 14.10 19.18
N SER A 81 3.53 14.46 18.73
CA SER A 81 4.27 13.68 17.74
C SER A 81 4.67 12.32 18.29
N LEU A 82 5.10 12.26 19.56
CA LEU A 82 5.41 10.99 20.23
C LEU A 82 4.20 10.09 20.40
N ALA A 83 3.05 10.64 20.81
CA ALA A 83 1.82 9.87 20.94
C ALA A 83 1.34 9.32 19.59
N LEU A 84 1.43 10.13 18.52
CA LEU A 84 1.12 9.69 17.16
C LEU A 84 2.10 8.63 16.66
N GLY A 85 3.38 8.84 16.85
CA GLY A 85 4.44 7.89 16.49
C GLY A 85 4.24 6.54 17.18
N GLY A 86 3.97 6.54 18.48
CA GLY A 86 3.67 5.31 19.23
C GLY A 86 2.43 4.57 18.71
N LYS A 87 1.40 5.30 18.31
CA LYS A 87 0.21 4.69 17.67
C LYS A 87 0.55 4.07 16.32
N LEU A 88 1.30 4.79 15.48
CA LEU A 88 1.70 4.31 14.17
C LEU A 88 2.64 3.10 14.28
N PHE A 89 3.58 3.13 15.24
CA PHE A 89 4.45 2.01 15.55
C PHE A 89 3.66 0.73 15.87
N LYS A 90 2.65 0.83 16.73
CA LYS A 90 1.79 -0.31 17.07
C LYS A 90 1.04 -0.87 15.87
N ILE A 91 0.61 -0.01 14.95
CA ILE A 91 -0.15 -0.43 13.78
C ILE A 91 0.75 -1.10 12.72
N TYR A 92 1.91 -0.53 12.44
CA TYR A 92 2.72 -0.90 11.29
C TYR A 92 3.99 -1.69 11.63
N CYS A 93 4.58 -1.45 12.81
CA CYS A 93 5.91 -1.96 13.14
C CYS A 93 5.88 -3.09 14.17
N ALA A 94 4.98 -3.01 15.15
CA ALA A 94 4.94 -3.94 16.28
C ALA A 94 4.66 -5.39 15.86
N THR A 95 4.01 -5.61 14.74
CA THR A 95 3.76 -6.96 14.19
C THR A 95 5.05 -7.76 14.03
N CYS A 96 6.14 -7.10 13.62
CA CYS A 96 7.46 -7.71 13.46
C CYS A 96 8.38 -7.37 14.63
N HIS A 97 8.43 -6.10 15.05
CA HIS A 97 9.37 -5.64 16.07
C HIS A 97 8.90 -5.86 17.51
N GLY A 98 7.63 -6.25 17.73
CA GLY A 98 7.04 -6.38 19.06
C GLY A 98 6.62 -5.04 19.67
N ASP A 99 5.76 -5.06 20.66
CA ASP A 99 5.28 -3.84 21.35
C ASP A 99 6.42 -3.11 22.08
N SER A 100 7.44 -3.84 22.49
CA SER A 100 8.65 -3.31 23.15
C SER A 100 9.75 -2.91 22.17
N GLY A 101 9.62 -3.23 20.87
CA GLY A 101 10.62 -2.97 19.85
C GLY A 101 11.81 -3.94 19.84
N LYS A 102 11.75 -5.08 20.58
CA LYS A 102 12.85 -6.03 20.71
C LYS A 102 12.94 -7.11 19.63
N GLY A 103 12.16 -6.99 18.57
CA GLY A 103 12.12 -7.96 17.47
C GLY A 103 11.35 -9.25 17.79
N ASP A 104 10.51 -9.23 18.84
CA ASP A 104 9.75 -10.36 19.35
C ASP A 104 8.27 -10.34 18.93
N GLY A 105 7.94 -9.57 17.90
CA GLY A 105 6.59 -9.53 17.34
C GLY A 105 6.15 -10.89 16.79
N LEU A 106 4.83 -11.09 16.72
CA LEU A 106 4.22 -12.37 16.31
C LEU A 106 4.73 -12.86 14.95
N VAL A 107 4.88 -11.96 13.98
CA VAL A 107 5.44 -12.27 12.66
C VAL A 107 6.95 -12.32 12.74
N GLY A 108 7.59 -11.37 13.45
CA GLY A 108 9.04 -11.29 13.59
C GLY A 108 9.66 -12.58 14.13
N ALA A 109 8.98 -13.22 15.09
CA ALA A 109 9.42 -14.50 15.67
C ALA A 109 9.38 -15.68 14.67
N LYS A 110 8.68 -15.55 13.53
CA LYS A 110 8.57 -16.57 12.48
C LYS A 110 9.48 -16.32 11.29
N LEU A 111 10.10 -15.15 11.23
CA LEU A 111 11.05 -14.84 10.17
C LEU A 111 12.35 -15.62 10.36
N LEU A 112 12.99 -15.98 9.26
CA LEU A 112 14.29 -16.67 9.26
C LEU A 112 15.36 -15.82 9.96
N LEU A 113 15.34 -14.51 9.74
CA LEU A 113 16.16 -13.53 10.40
C LEU A 113 15.27 -12.65 11.27
N LYS A 114 15.52 -12.64 12.55
CA LYS A 114 14.76 -11.82 13.50
C LYS A 114 14.94 -10.34 13.18
N PRO A 115 13.88 -9.53 13.30
CA PRO A 115 13.99 -8.08 13.25
C PRO A 115 14.98 -7.56 14.30
N TYR A 116 15.70 -6.51 13.97
CA TYR A 116 16.60 -5.85 14.91
C TYR A 116 15.86 -5.36 16.15
N ASP A 117 16.55 -5.44 17.29
CA ASP A 117 16.14 -4.78 18.52
C ASP A 117 16.29 -3.25 18.34
N LEU A 118 15.15 -2.57 18.29
CA LEU A 118 15.11 -1.12 18.11
C LEU A 118 15.55 -0.35 19.36
N THR A 119 15.65 -1.04 20.51
CA THR A 119 16.08 -0.43 21.77
C THR A 119 17.60 -0.59 21.99
N ALA A 120 18.27 -1.38 21.18
CA ALA A 120 19.70 -1.59 21.25
C ALA A 120 20.49 -0.36 20.78
N GLU A 121 21.68 -0.16 21.34
CA GLU A 121 22.56 0.97 21.06
C GLU A 121 22.85 1.16 19.57
N GLN A 122 23.04 0.07 18.84
CA GLN A 122 23.26 0.08 17.40
C GLN A 122 22.09 0.67 16.60
N THR A 123 20.89 0.69 17.15
CA THR A 123 19.70 1.28 16.51
C THR A 123 19.42 2.67 17.07
N THR A 124 19.48 2.83 18.39
CA THR A 124 19.21 4.11 19.04
C THR A 124 20.27 5.18 18.75
N GLY A 125 21.48 4.76 18.37
CA GLY A 125 22.54 5.64 17.90
C GLY A 125 22.40 6.11 16.44
N ARG A 126 21.39 5.66 15.71
CA ARG A 126 21.16 6.08 14.31
C ARG A 126 20.40 7.40 14.24
N THR A 127 20.62 8.13 13.15
CA THR A 127 19.88 9.35 12.88
C THR A 127 18.43 9.06 12.48
N ASP A 128 17.53 10.00 12.70
CA ASP A 128 16.14 9.90 12.25
C ASP A 128 16.05 9.71 10.72
N GLY A 129 16.95 10.39 9.99
CA GLY A 129 17.08 10.26 8.55
C GLY A 129 17.47 8.85 8.11
N PHE A 130 18.36 8.18 8.85
CA PHE A 130 18.72 6.78 8.59
C PHE A 130 17.52 5.86 8.79
N ILE A 131 16.79 6.02 9.90
CA ILE A 131 15.61 5.20 10.19
C ILE A 131 14.54 5.43 9.12
N TRP A 132 14.31 6.70 8.74
CA TRP A 132 13.39 7.04 7.66
C TRP A 132 13.83 6.41 6.32
N GLY A 133 15.11 6.45 6.01
CA GLY A 133 15.66 5.85 4.80
C GLY A 133 15.39 4.35 4.72
N TYR A 134 15.54 3.63 5.83
CA TYR A 134 15.20 2.20 5.88
C TYR A 134 13.71 1.94 5.60
N MET A 135 12.83 2.81 6.08
CA MET A 135 11.39 2.69 5.78
C MET A 135 11.05 3.05 4.33
N ALA A 136 11.80 3.99 3.73
CA ALA A 136 11.51 4.50 2.40
C ALA A 136 12.10 3.63 1.26
N PHE A 137 13.28 3.08 1.47
CA PHE A 137 14.03 2.33 0.46
C PHE A 137 14.07 0.83 0.74
N GLY A 138 13.70 0.44 1.95
CA GLY A 138 13.87 -0.93 2.41
C GLY A 138 15.32 -1.27 2.74
N GLY A 139 15.52 -2.48 3.23
CA GLY A 139 16.83 -3.07 3.51
C GLY A 139 16.86 -4.54 3.11
N ALA A 140 17.97 -5.20 3.34
CA ALA A 140 18.15 -6.61 2.98
C ALA A 140 17.13 -7.55 3.64
N ILE A 141 16.55 -7.15 4.77
CA ILE A 141 15.65 -7.97 5.58
C ILE A 141 14.28 -7.30 5.75
N MET A 142 14.24 -5.99 5.75
CA MET A 142 13.03 -5.18 5.84
C MET A 142 12.75 -4.62 4.44
N PRO A 143 11.84 -5.27 3.68
CA PRO A 143 11.53 -4.88 2.30
C PRO A 143 10.74 -3.58 2.21
#